data_f7c5c58f984700cf5043d5bf0f1bd22f
#
_entry.id   f7c5c58f984700cf5043d5bf0f1bd22f
#
_cell.length_a   1.000
_cell.length_b   1.000
_cell.length_c   1.000
_cell.angle_alpha   90.00
_cell.angle_beta   90.00
_cell.angle_gamma   90.00
#
_symmetry.space_group_name_H-M   'P 1'
#
loop_
_entity.id
_entity.type
_entity.pdbx_description
1 polymer ?
#
loop_
_entity_poly.entity_id
_entity_poly.type
_entity_poly.pdbx_seq_one_letter_code
_entity_poly.pdbx_strand_id
1 'polypeptide(L)'
;MKIKKIVATFLIMSLTSLFTAPLSGVASAETEKMTLAEFLKTTENIEASYSYPSMIASTNGAGKTTLSAHTPIIIRCTETITTKDIVSGDTVNFVVVQDVKDSKGNLLIRAGAPVTAQISFAKKQGMIGKSGELTVSDFHTTAVDGSYVHLSGSVSAQPEDKMVMSVVLSVLVCPLFLLLKGDEARVTVGTTKTVYTVGDVYIKSVRL
;
A
#
# COMPACT_ATOMS: atom_id res chain seq x y z
N MET A 1 25.62 20.66 3.20
CA MET A 1 24.97 21.69 4.05
C MET A 1 24.68 23.02 3.34
N LYS A 2 24.99 23.18 2.05
CA LYS A 2 24.76 24.43 1.27
C LYS A 2 23.45 24.47 0.46
N ILE A 3 22.87 23.31 0.11
CA ILE A 3 21.67 23.21 -0.75
C ILE A 3 20.37 23.54 0.02
N LYS A 4 20.29 23.21 1.32
CA LYS A 4 19.10 23.53 2.14
C LYS A 4 18.89 25.04 2.37
N LYS A 5 19.94 25.85 2.33
CA LYS A 5 19.85 27.31 2.49
C LYS A 5 19.35 28.00 1.21
N ILE A 6 19.63 27.45 0.03
CA ILE A 6 19.22 28.03 -1.25
C ILE A 6 17.72 27.82 -1.50
N VAL A 7 17.16 26.67 -1.11
CA VAL A 7 15.73 26.37 -1.25
C VAL A 7 14.89 27.26 -0.32
N ALA A 8 15.36 27.53 0.89
CA ALA A 8 14.65 28.41 1.81
C ALA A 8 14.61 29.88 1.35
N THR A 9 15.66 30.33 0.67
CA THR A 9 15.73 31.73 0.15
C THR A 9 14.82 31.90 -1.07
N PHE A 10 14.67 30.89 -1.91
CA PHE A 10 13.78 30.95 -3.08
C PHE A 10 12.30 30.88 -2.66
N LEU A 11 11.95 30.17 -1.61
CA LEU A 11 10.57 30.08 -1.11
C LEU A 11 10.08 31.40 -0.50
N ILE A 12 10.98 32.16 0.13
CA ILE A 12 10.65 33.47 0.73
C ILE A 12 10.47 34.54 -0.34
N MET A 13 11.19 34.45 -1.45
CA MET A 13 11.12 35.46 -2.52
C MET A 13 9.90 35.29 -3.43
N SER A 14 9.29 34.11 -3.52
CA SER A 14 8.09 33.88 -4.32
C SER A 14 6.79 34.31 -3.60
N LEU A 15 6.83 34.52 -2.28
CA LEU A 15 5.66 34.92 -1.49
C LEU A 15 5.48 36.45 -1.39
N THR A 16 6.46 37.25 -1.81
CA THR A 16 6.42 38.70 -1.73
C THR A 16 5.86 39.40 -2.99
N SER A 17 5.68 38.67 -4.11
CA SER A 17 5.21 39.27 -5.37
C SER A 17 3.69 39.20 -5.59
N LEU A 18 2.92 38.62 -4.65
CA LEU A 18 1.47 38.46 -4.81
C LEU A 18 0.63 39.48 -4.01
N PHE A 19 1.25 40.55 -3.44
CA PHE A 19 0.54 41.48 -2.56
C PHE A 19 0.64 42.94 -2.97
N THR A 20 0.60 43.23 -4.27
CA THR A 20 0.43 44.62 -4.74
C THR A 20 -0.66 44.72 -5.79
N ALA A 21 -1.91 44.63 -5.37
CA ALA A 21 -3.03 45.18 -6.09
C ALA A 21 -3.79 46.13 -5.18
N PRO A 22 -3.99 47.40 -5.55
CA PRO A 22 -4.78 48.33 -4.76
C PRO A 22 -6.26 48.06 -4.99
N LEU A 23 -6.98 47.58 -4.01
CA LEU A 23 -8.44 47.63 -3.98
C LEU A 23 -8.86 48.82 -3.12
N SER A 24 -9.29 49.85 -3.77
CA SER A 24 -10.06 50.94 -3.16
C SER A 24 -11.48 50.46 -2.88
N GLY A 25 -11.89 50.57 -1.62
CA GLY A 25 -13.32 50.56 -1.26
C GLY A 25 -13.71 49.59 -0.17
N VAL A 26 -14.06 50.16 0.97
CA VAL A 26 -15.08 49.74 1.96
C VAL A 26 -14.67 48.87 3.15
N ALA A 27 -14.92 49.50 4.31
CA ALA A 27 -15.18 48.99 5.64
C ALA A 27 -14.00 48.53 6.51
N SER A 28 -13.83 49.33 7.56
CA SER A 28 -13.08 49.03 8.78
C SER A 28 -13.34 47.64 9.33
N ALA A 29 -12.32 46.79 9.22
CA ALA A 29 -12.14 45.68 10.10
C ALA A 29 -10.72 45.81 10.65
N GLU A 30 -10.61 45.98 11.93
CA GLU A 30 -9.35 46.03 12.67
C GLU A 30 -8.52 44.82 12.32
N THR A 31 -7.42 45.07 11.60
CA THR A 31 -6.41 44.03 11.36
C THR A 31 -5.61 43.92 12.68
N GLU A 32 -6.08 43.07 13.57
CA GLU A 32 -5.27 42.62 14.72
C GLU A 32 -4.00 41.97 14.16
N LYS A 33 -2.89 42.68 14.38
CA LYS A 33 -1.55 42.14 14.10
C LYS A 33 -1.28 41.01 15.08
N MET A 34 -1.72 39.81 14.72
CA MET A 34 -1.37 38.61 15.47
C MET A 34 0.16 38.50 15.49
N THR A 35 0.74 38.62 16.66
CA THR A 35 2.20 38.50 16.82
C THR A 35 2.64 37.07 16.61
N LEU A 36 3.87 36.89 16.13
CA LEU A 36 4.47 35.57 15.92
C LEU A 36 4.38 34.68 17.19
N ALA A 37 4.40 35.31 18.37
CA ALA A 37 4.26 34.62 19.65
C ALA A 37 2.83 34.07 19.87
N GLU A 38 1.80 34.76 19.39
CA GLU A 38 0.41 34.27 19.45
C GLU A 38 0.15 33.15 18.46
N PHE A 39 0.73 33.24 17.26
CA PHE A 39 0.66 32.16 16.27
C PHE A 39 1.32 30.88 16.77
N LEU A 40 2.48 30.99 17.45
CA LEU A 40 3.16 29.84 18.04
C LEU A 40 2.38 29.22 19.21
N LYS A 41 1.70 30.03 20.03
CA LYS A 41 0.78 29.52 21.07
C LYS A 41 -0.43 28.81 20.51
N THR A 42 -0.93 29.25 19.36
CA THR A 42 -2.09 28.62 18.70
C THR A 42 -1.70 27.27 18.09
N THR A 43 -0.47 27.13 17.56
CA THR A 43 0.04 25.86 17.05
C THR A 43 0.32 24.84 18.16
N GLU A 44 0.75 25.28 19.33
CA GLU A 44 0.99 24.40 20.49
C GLU A 44 -0.33 23.84 21.08
N ASN A 45 -1.43 24.58 20.94
CA ASN A 45 -2.77 24.13 21.37
C ASN A 45 -3.48 23.23 20.32
N ILE A 46 -3.03 23.24 19.06
CA ILE A 46 -3.63 22.38 18.01
C ILE A 46 -3.16 20.93 18.16
N GLU A 47 -1.95 20.68 18.64
CA GLU A 47 -1.49 19.31 18.90
C GLU A 47 -2.21 18.65 20.09
N ALA A 48 -2.77 19.44 21.02
CA ALA A 48 -3.51 18.91 22.17
C ALA A 48 -4.97 18.52 21.86
N SER A 49 -5.52 18.92 20.71
CA SER A 49 -6.93 18.64 20.36
C SER A 49 -7.13 17.58 19.29
N TYR A 50 -6.06 17.11 18.62
CA TYR A 50 -6.08 15.86 17.87
C TYR A 50 -5.86 14.67 18.81
N SER A 51 -6.71 14.55 19.79
CA SER A 51 -6.99 13.27 20.41
C SER A 51 -7.65 12.42 19.32
N TYR A 52 -6.84 11.64 18.57
CA TYR A 52 -7.37 10.46 17.92
C TYR A 52 -8.19 9.75 19.01
N PRO A 53 -9.46 9.43 18.77
CA PRO A 53 -10.14 8.52 19.69
C PRO A 53 -9.27 7.27 19.67
N SER A 54 -8.37 7.14 20.64
CA SER A 54 -7.80 5.88 20.98
C SER A 54 -9.03 5.03 21.32
N MET A 55 -9.49 4.24 20.37
CA MET A 55 -10.23 3.04 20.67
C MET A 55 -9.28 2.12 21.43
N ILE A 56 -8.85 2.57 22.60
CA ILE A 56 -8.35 1.71 23.64
C ILE A 56 -9.62 1.01 24.13
N ALA A 57 -10.01 -0.03 23.38
CA ALA A 57 -10.83 -1.06 23.95
C ALA A 57 -10.15 -1.40 25.27
N SER A 58 -10.88 -1.21 26.34
CA SER A 58 -10.49 -1.46 27.73
C SER A 58 -9.58 -2.70 27.79
N THR A 59 -8.31 -2.51 28.09
CA THR A 59 -7.27 -3.56 28.10
C THR A 59 -7.36 -4.43 29.36
N ASN A 60 -8.57 -4.72 29.81
CA ASN A 60 -8.80 -5.68 30.87
C ASN A 60 -8.63 -7.10 30.31
N GLY A 61 -7.40 -7.53 30.22
CA GLY A 61 -7.05 -8.88 29.81
C GLY A 61 -6.03 -9.02 28.66
N ALA A 62 -5.33 -7.96 28.30
CA ALA A 62 -4.26 -8.02 27.31
C ALA A 62 -3.09 -8.88 27.83
N GLY A 63 -3.04 -10.17 27.47
CA GLY A 63 -1.89 -11.03 27.66
C GLY A 63 -0.92 -10.89 26.50
N LYS A 64 0.38 -10.93 26.79
CA LYS A 64 1.37 -11.18 25.72
C LYS A 64 1.15 -12.59 25.19
N THR A 65 0.92 -12.73 23.90
CA THR A 65 0.85 -14.01 23.23
C THR A 65 1.78 -14.01 22.03
N THR A 66 2.20 -15.17 21.59
CA THR A 66 3.09 -15.32 20.45
C THR A 66 2.30 -15.80 19.25
N LEU A 67 2.38 -15.05 18.14
CA LEU A 67 2.00 -15.55 16.83
C LEU A 67 3.18 -16.36 16.31
N SER A 68 3.02 -17.68 16.26
CA SER A 68 4.10 -18.57 15.86
C SER A 68 4.45 -18.44 14.38
N ALA A 69 5.72 -18.69 14.07
CA ALA A 69 6.17 -18.85 12.70
C ALA A 69 5.34 -19.92 11.96
N HIS A 70 5.23 -19.80 10.65
CA HIS A 70 4.48 -20.69 9.76
C HIS A 70 2.96 -20.77 10.06
N THR A 71 2.41 -19.80 10.79
CA THR A 71 0.94 -19.69 10.95
C THR A 71 0.33 -19.31 9.61
N PRO A 72 -0.63 -20.11 9.08
CA PRO A 72 -1.29 -19.80 7.81
C PRO A 72 -2.26 -18.63 7.95
N ILE A 73 -2.20 -17.71 7.01
CA ILE A 73 -3.07 -16.55 6.93
C ILE A 73 -3.64 -16.48 5.52
N ILE A 74 -4.96 -16.42 5.41
CA ILE A 74 -5.63 -16.30 4.13
C ILE A 74 -5.80 -14.82 3.80
N ILE A 75 -5.23 -14.42 2.67
CA ILE A 75 -5.33 -13.07 2.14
C ILE A 75 -6.15 -13.05 0.85
N ARG A 76 -6.75 -11.90 0.55
CA ARG A 76 -7.55 -11.68 -0.66
C ARG A 76 -7.13 -10.39 -1.33
N CYS A 77 -6.97 -10.43 -2.66
CA CYS A 77 -6.67 -9.28 -3.49
C CYS A 77 -7.85 -8.30 -3.50
N THR A 78 -7.59 -7.02 -3.26
CA THR A 78 -8.63 -5.97 -3.19
C THR A 78 -8.90 -5.31 -4.54
N GLU A 79 -7.95 -5.40 -5.48
CA GLU A 79 -8.02 -4.79 -6.79
C GLU A 79 -7.47 -5.73 -7.87
N THR A 80 -7.84 -5.52 -9.12
CA THR A 80 -7.26 -6.29 -10.21
C THR A 80 -5.89 -5.71 -10.57
N ILE A 81 -4.86 -6.54 -10.48
CA ILE A 81 -3.47 -6.20 -10.77
C ILE A 81 -3.13 -6.74 -12.15
N THR A 82 -2.64 -5.89 -13.05
CA THR A 82 -2.30 -6.29 -14.43
C THR A 82 -0.92 -5.79 -14.83
N THR A 83 -0.19 -6.61 -15.58
CA THR A 83 1.15 -6.25 -16.08
C THR A 83 1.16 -5.07 -17.07
N LYS A 84 -0.01 -4.59 -17.47
CA LYS A 84 -0.14 -3.39 -18.30
C LYS A 84 0.20 -2.12 -17.53
N ASP A 85 -0.32 -2.02 -16.30
CA ASP A 85 -0.36 -0.79 -15.53
C ASP A 85 0.71 -0.73 -14.43
N ILE A 86 1.35 -1.86 -14.13
CA ILE A 86 2.30 -2.00 -13.02
C ILE A 86 3.70 -2.41 -13.48
N VAL A 87 4.67 -2.14 -12.61
CA VAL A 87 6.08 -2.52 -12.82
C VAL A 87 6.64 -3.23 -11.58
N SER A 88 7.78 -3.90 -11.73
CA SER A 88 8.48 -4.49 -10.59
C SER A 88 8.88 -3.40 -9.58
N GLY A 89 8.64 -3.66 -8.30
CA GLY A 89 8.86 -2.72 -7.21
C GLY A 89 7.59 -1.99 -6.76
N ASP A 90 6.51 -2.00 -7.54
CA ASP A 90 5.24 -1.40 -7.13
C ASP A 90 4.63 -2.15 -5.95
N THR A 91 3.83 -1.43 -5.18
CA THR A 91 3.12 -1.94 -4.02
C THR A 91 1.67 -2.20 -4.35
N VAL A 92 1.15 -3.34 -3.89
CA VAL A 92 -0.24 -3.76 -4.11
C VAL A 92 -0.91 -4.15 -2.80
N ASN A 93 -2.23 -4.03 -2.75
CA ASN A 93 -3.01 -4.18 -1.53
C ASN A 93 -3.84 -5.46 -1.54
N PHE A 94 -3.82 -6.12 -0.38
CA PHE A 94 -4.62 -7.28 -0.04
C PHE A 94 -5.31 -7.04 1.31
N VAL A 95 -6.20 -7.91 1.70
CA VAL A 95 -6.82 -7.92 3.03
C VAL A 95 -6.81 -9.32 3.61
N VAL A 96 -6.68 -9.41 4.93
CA VAL A 96 -6.86 -10.67 5.66
C VAL A 96 -8.32 -11.10 5.59
N VAL A 97 -8.59 -12.36 5.23
CA VAL A 97 -9.95 -12.86 5.02
C VAL A 97 -10.63 -13.22 6.34
N GLN A 98 -9.91 -13.77 7.29
CA GLN A 98 -10.46 -14.27 8.55
C GLN A 98 -9.56 -13.95 9.75
N ASP A 99 -10.17 -13.88 10.93
CA ASP A 99 -9.45 -13.65 12.17
C ASP A 99 -8.39 -14.70 12.42
N VAL A 100 -7.18 -14.26 12.79
CA VAL A 100 -6.11 -15.13 13.29
C VAL A 100 -6.12 -15.06 14.81
N LYS A 101 -6.32 -16.21 15.46
CA LYS A 101 -6.41 -16.34 16.91
C LYS A 101 -5.36 -17.32 17.42
N ASP A 102 -4.96 -17.14 18.67
CA ASP A 102 -4.12 -18.11 19.35
C ASP A 102 -4.93 -19.33 19.84
N SER A 103 -4.24 -20.31 20.42
CA SER A 103 -4.88 -21.52 21.00
C SER A 103 -5.82 -21.23 22.18
N LYS A 104 -5.73 -20.04 22.76
CA LYS A 104 -6.58 -19.58 23.88
C LYS A 104 -7.77 -18.75 23.40
N GLY A 105 -7.92 -18.53 22.08
CA GLY A 105 -8.98 -17.75 21.47
C GLY A 105 -8.71 -16.23 21.45
N ASN A 106 -7.52 -15.78 21.83
CA ASN A 106 -7.18 -14.37 21.78
C ASN A 106 -6.97 -13.94 20.33
N LEU A 107 -7.50 -12.77 19.94
CA LEU A 107 -7.34 -12.22 18.60
C LEU A 107 -5.94 -11.66 18.42
N LEU A 108 -5.27 -12.05 17.34
CA LEU A 108 -3.93 -11.61 16.95
C LEU A 108 -3.95 -10.71 15.71
N ILE A 109 -4.68 -11.13 14.68
CA ILE A 109 -4.87 -10.34 13.46
C ILE A 109 -6.35 -10.39 13.13
N ARG A 110 -6.95 -9.24 12.88
CA ARG A 110 -8.38 -9.12 12.58
C ARG A 110 -8.64 -9.40 11.10
N ALA A 111 -9.77 -10.02 10.79
CA ALA A 111 -10.31 -10.04 9.43
C ALA A 111 -10.49 -8.61 8.91
N GLY A 112 -10.15 -8.39 7.63
CA GLY A 112 -10.12 -7.06 7.04
C GLY A 112 -8.85 -6.25 7.31
N ALA A 113 -7.90 -6.76 8.11
CA ALA A 113 -6.60 -6.09 8.29
C ALA A 113 -5.91 -5.90 6.94
N PRO A 114 -5.34 -4.71 6.67
CA PRO A 114 -4.64 -4.45 5.42
C PRO A 114 -3.36 -5.29 5.34
N VAL A 115 -3.12 -5.83 4.16
CA VAL A 115 -1.88 -6.52 3.81
C VAL A 115 -1.28 -5.80 2.62
N THR A 116 -0.06 -5.35 2.76
CA THR A 116 0.71 -4.74 1.69
C THR A 116 1.69 -5.76 1.12
N ALA A 117 1.84 -5.79 -0.19
CA ALA A 117 2.78 -6.67 -0.86
C ALA A 117 3.53 -5.93 -1.96
N GLN A 118 4.70 -6.41 -2.32
CA GLN A 118 5.51 -5.83 -3.38
C GLN A 118 5.52 -6.74 -4.60
N ILE A 119 5.48 -6.12 -5.79
CA ILE A 119 5.65 -6.83 -7.05
C ILE A 119 7.13 -7.14 -7.24
N SER A 120 7.49 -8.41 -7.07
CA SER A 120 8.86 -8.87 -7.26
C SER A 120 9.24 -9.00 -8.72
N PHE A 121 8.27 -9.34 -9.58
CA PHE A 121 8.49 -9.47 -10.99
C PHE A 121 7.24 -9.10 -11.79
N ALA A 122 7.41 -8.23 -12.80
CA ALA A 122 6.35 -7.86 -13.75
C ALA A 122 6.93 -7.77 -15.15
N LYS A 123 6.43 -8.60 -16.06
CA LYS A 123 6.79 -8.60 -17.47
C LYS A 123 5.55 -8.45 -18.33
N LYS A 124 5.55 -7.44 -19.19
CA LYS A 124 4.46 -7.20 -20.14
C LYS A 124 4.45 -8.27 -21.21
N GLN A 125 3.26 -8.53 -21.78
CA GLN A 125 3.11 -9.38 -22.93
C GLN A 125 3.93 -8.86 -24.12
N GLY A 126 4.50 -9.76 -24.89
CA GLY A 126 5.31 -9.47 -26.06
C GLY A 126 4.62 -9.84 -27.38
N MET A 127 5.33 -9.63 -28.47
CA MET A 127 4.96 -10.13 -29.78
C MET A 127 5.21 -11.65 -29.87
N ILE A 128 4.76 -12.25 -30.97
CA ILE A 128 4.89 -13.69 -31.24
C ILE A 128 4.17 -14.53 -30.18
N GLY A 129 3.03 -14.06 -29.67
CA GLY A 129 2.22 -14.78 -28.70
C GLY A 129 2.86 -14.92 -27.31
N LYS A 130 3.89 -14.15 -26.98
CA LYS A 130 4.59 -14.22 -25.69
C LYS A 130 3.76 -13.58 -24.60
N SER A 131 3.30 -14.36 -23.62
CA SER A 131 2.47 -13.90 -22.52
C SER A 131 3.26 -13.07 -21.49
N GLY A 132 2.53 -12.24 -20.75
CA GLY A 132 3.06 -11.51 -19.61
C GLY A 132 3.29 -12.43 -18.41
N GLU A 133 4.07 -11.97 -17.44
CA GLU A 133 4.33 -12.68 -16.20
C GLU A 133 4.29 -11.69 -15.03
N LEU A 134 3.62 -12.10 -13.96
CA LEU A 134 3.44 -11.30 -12.77
C LEU A 134 3.72 -12.17 -11.55
N THR A 135 4.57 -11.69 -10.64
CA THR A 135 4.80 -12.31 -9.35
C THR A 135 4.78 -11.25 -8.26
N VAL A 136 3.95 -11.47 -7.25
CA VAL A 136 3.83 -10.65 -6.05
C VAL A 136 4.40 -11.46 -4.88
N SER A 137 5.24 -10.84 -4.07
CA SER A 137 5.86 -11.42 -2.88
C SER A 137 6.00 -10.36 -1.80
N ASP A 138 6.73 -10.67 -0.71
CA ASP A 138 7.02 -9.74 0.38
C ASP A 138 5.76 -9.13 0.98
N PHE A 139 4.91 -9.99 1.53
CA PHE A 139 3.68 -9.59 2.18
C PHE A 139 3.95 -9.17 3.62
N HIS A 140 3.30 -8.11 4.05
CA HIS A 140 3.30 -7.69 5.45
C HIS A 140 1.93 -7.15 5.88
N THR A 141 1.60 -7.37 7.14
CA THR A 141 0.35 -6.92 7.74
C THR A 141 0.60 -6.37 9.14
N THR A 142 -0.44 -5.83 9.75
CA THR A 142 -0.38 -5.28 11.09
C THR A 142 -1.27 -6.09 12.03
N ALA A 143 -0.72 -6.49 13.17
CA ALA A 143 -1.46 -7.16 14.24
C ALA A 143 -2.37 -6.18 14.99
N VAL A 144 -3.22 -6.68 15.88
CA VAL A 144 -4.19 -5.88 16.66
C VAL A 144 -3.54 -4.86 17.60
N ASP A 145 -2.28 -5.04 17.95
CA ASP A 145 -1.48 -4.14 18.80
C ASP A 145 -0.60 -3.17 18.01
N GLY A 146 -0.69 -3.19 16.67
CA GLY A 146 0.13 -2.38 15.79
C GLY A 146 1.47 -3.00 15.40
N SER A 147 1.81 -4.19 15.89
CA SER A 147 3.04 -4.88 15.52
C SER A 147 3.04 -5.30 14.05
N TYR A 148 4.17 -5.10 13.37
CA TYR A 148 4.36 -5.56 11.99
C TYR A 148 4.57 -7.07 11.95
N VAL A 149 3.88 -7.72 11.02
CA VAL A 149 3.97 -9.16 10.78
C VAL A 149 4.40 -9.39 9.33
N HIS A 150 5.60 -9.94 9.16
CA HIS A 150 6.09 -10.35 7.84
C HIS A 150 5.52 -11.71 7.46
N LEU A 151 5.10 -11.83 6.22
CA LEU A 151 4.45 -13.02 5.69
C LEU A 151 5.21 -13.52 4.46
N SER A 152 5.45 -14.82 4.42
CA SER A 152 6.08 -15.51 3.30
C SER A 152 5.01 -16.13 2.41
N GLY A 153 5.18 -15.95 1.11
CA GLY A 153 4.31 -16.52 0.09
C GLY A 153 4.56 -15.85 -1.24
N SER A 154 3.90 -16.35 -2.27
CA SER A 154 3.90 -15.72 -3.58
C SER A 154 2.55 -15.88 -4.26
N VAL A 155 2.16 -14.86 -4.99
CA VAL A 155 1.01 -14.86 -5.91
C VAL A 155 1.57 -14.64 -7.31
N SER A 156 1.47 -15.65 -8.16
CA SER A 156 1.96 -15.56 -9.53
C SER A 156 0.80 -15.72 -10.51
N ALA A 157 0.87 -14.98 -11.59
CA ALA A 157 -0.02 -15.11 -12.73
C ALA A 157 0.83 -15.15 -14.01
N GLN A 158 0.67 -16.22 -14.75
CA GLN A 158 1.32 -16.43 -16.03
C GLN A 158 0.35 -17.17 -16.93
N PRO A 159 -0.32 -16.47 -17.87
CA PRO A 159 -1.12 -17.13 -18.90
C PRO A 159 -0.26 -18.00 -19.81
N GLU A 160 -0.87 -18.97 -20.45
CA GLU A 160 -0.18 -19.82 -21.41
C GLU A 160 0.35 -19.01 -22.59
N ASP A 161 1.57 -19.33 -23.03
CA ASP A 161 2.16 -18.71 -24.21
C ASP A 161 1.48 -19.24 -25.48
N LYS A 162 1.06 -18.32 -26.34
CA LYS A 162 0.50 -18.62 -27.67
C LYS A 162 1.59 -18.66 -28.76
N MET A 163 2.87 -18.77 -28.35
CA MET A 163 4.02 -18.69 -29.25
C MET A 163 3.95 -19.78 -30.33
N VAL A 164 3.68 -21.02 -29.94
CA VAL A 164 3.61 -22.16 -30.88
C VAL A 164 2.51 -21.91 -31.91
N MET A 165 1.35 -21.45 -31.48
CA MET A 165 0.20 -21.13 -32.38
C MET A 165 0.59 -19.99 -33.34
N SER A 166 1.23 -18.93 -32.84
CA SER A 166 1.65 -17.78 -33.66
C SER A 166 2.66 -18.18 -34.73
N VAL A 167 3.65 -19.00 -34.38
CA VAL A 167 4.66 -19.49 -35.32
C VAL A 167 4.06 -20.42 -36.36
N VAL A 168 3.24 -21.40 -35.97
CA VAL A 168 2.57 -22.34 -36.87
C VAL A 168 1.70 -21.59 -37.85
N LEU A 169 0.86 -20.66 -37.41
CA LEU A 169 -0.03 -19.87 -38.27
C LEU A 169 0.78 -18.94 -39.19
N SER A 170 1.92 -18.41 -38.77
CA SER A 170 2.73 -17.54 -39.62
C SER A 170 3.39 -18.27 -40.77
N VAL A 171 3.77 -19.52 -40.56
CA VAL A 171 4.36 -20.36 -41.64
C VAL A 171 3.30 -20.88 -42.60
N LEU A 172 2.12 -21.27 -42.08
CA LEU A 172 1.09 -21.93 -42.89
C LEU A 172 0.14 -20.97 -43.62
N VAL A 173 -0.13 -19.79 -43.03
CA VAL A 173 -1.18 -18.88 -43.53
C VAL A 173 -0.62 -17.53 -43.96
N CYS A 174 0.03 -16.79 -43.06
CA CYS A 174 0.51 -15.46 -43.35
C CYS A 174 1.56 -15.03 -42.29
N PRO A 175 2.72 -14.46 -42.72
CA PRO A 175 3.76 -13.94 -41.80
C PRO A 175 3.28 -12.88 -40.79
N LEU A 176 2.13 -12.24 -41.07
CA LEU A 176 1.50 -11.25 -40.17
C LEU A 176 1.09 -11.85 -38.83
N PHE A 177 0.87 -13.16 -38.71
CA PHE A 177 0.58 -13.82 -37.44
C PHE A 177 1.72 -13.75 -36.40
N LEU A 178 2.95 -13.40 -36.84
CA LEU A 178 4.06 -13.10 -35.91
C LEU A 178 3.82 -11.81 -35.11
N LEU A 179 2.89 -10.94 -35.53
CA LEU A 179 2.53 -9.72 -34.80
C LEU A 179 1.48 -9.97 -33.72
N LEU A 180 0.99 -11.20 -33.54
CA LEU A 180 0.06 -11.53 -32.46
C LEU A 180 0.74 -11.30 -31.11
N LYS A 181 0.07 -10.50 -30.26
CA LYS A 181 0.47 -10.31 -28.88
C LYS A 181 0.03 -11.50 -28.03
N GLY A 182 0.80 -11.81 -27.01
CA GLY A 182 0.42 -12.74 -25.94
C GLY A 182 -0.64 -12.14 -25.02
N ASP A 183 -1.09 -12.93 -24.07
CA ASP A 183 -2.06 -12.51 -23.06
C ASP A 183 -1.38 -11.74 -21.92
N GLU A 184 -2.11 -10.82 -21.32
CA GLU A 184 -1.67 -10.08 -20.13
C GLU A 184 -1.73 -10.98 -18.89
N ALA A 185 -0.68 -10.97 -18.07
CA ALA A 185 -0.76 -11.57 -16.76
C ALA A 185 -1.58 -10.67 -15.83
N ARG A 186 -2.56 -11.26 -15.16
CA ARG A 186 -3.41 -10.54 -14.21
C ARG A 186 -3.72 -11.38 -12.97
N VAL A 187 -3.78 -10.73 -11.83
CA VAL A 187 -4.39 -11.24 -10.61
C VAL A 187 -5.72 -10.53 -10.43
N THR A 188 -6.82 -11.27 -10.47
CA THR A 188 -8.16 -10.70 -10.41
C THR A 188 -8.53 -10.34 -8.97
N VAL A 189 -9.29 -9.26 -8.79
CA VAL A 189 -9.93 -8.92 -7.52
C VAL A 189 -10.66 -10.14 -6.94
N GLY A 190 -10.54 -10.34 -5.62
CA GLY A 190 -11.14 -11.49 -4.95
C GLY A 190 -10.28 -12.77 -4.96
N THR A 191 -9.17 -12.81 -5.72
CA THR A 191 -8.22 -13.93 -5.66
C THR A 191 -7.71 -14.10 -4.23
N THR A 192 -7.85 -15.31 -3.69
CA THR A 192 -7.39 -15.67 -2.35
C THR A 192 -6.11 -16.49 -2.40
N LYS A 193 -5.24 -16.28 -1.43
CA LYS A 193 -4.00 -17.04 -1.26
C LYS A 193 -3.70 -17.26 0.21
N THR A 194 -3.14 -18.41 0.55
CA THR A 194 -2.58 -18.65 1.87
C THR A 194 -1.11 -18.23 1.87
N VAL A 195 -0.75 -17.39 2.81
CA VAL A 195 0.62 -16.98 3.14
C VAL A 195 0.93 -17.37 4.57
N TYR A 196 2.19 -17.41 4.95
CA TYR A 196 2.64 -17.90 6.24
C TYR A 196 3.48 -16.88 6.96
N THR A 197 3.37 -16.80 8.28
CA THR A 197 4.27 -15.94 9.09
C THR A 197 5.72 -16.40 8.95
N VAL A 198 6.64 -15.44 8.80
CA VAL A 198 8.08 -15.74 8.64
C VAL A 198 8.71 -16.13 9.97
N GLY A 199 8.33 -15.49 11.06
CA GLY A 199 8.91 -15.71 12.38
C GLY A 199 7.89 -15.51 13.49
N ASP A 200 8.33 -15.80 14.70
CA ASP A 200 7.52 -15.57 15.90
C ASP A 200 7.39 -14.08 16.19
N VAL A 201 6.16 -13.62 16.39
CA VAL A 201 5.85 -12.24 16.72
C VAL A 201 5.13 -12.17 18.06
N TYR A 202 5.64 -11.37 18.98
CA TYR A 202 5.02 -11.14 20.29
C TYR A 202 3.97 -10.04 20.18
N ILE A 203 2.72 -10.39 20.36
CA ILE A 203 1.56 -9.52 20.20
C ILE A 203 0.85 -9.34 21.55
N LYS A 204 0.44 -8.11 21.84
CA LYS A 204 -0.49 -7.86 22.95
C LYS A 204 -1.90 -8.20 22.45
N SER A 205 -2.35 -9.42 22.73
CA SER A 205 -3.64 -9.91 22.25
C SER A 205 -4.81 -9.22 22.93
N VAL A 206 -5.90 -9.08 22.19
CA VAL A 206 -7.19 -8.64 22.71
C VAL A 206 -8.09 -9.86 22.85
N ARG A 207 -8.65 -10.06 24.05
CA ARG A 207 -9.66 -11.09 24.27
C ARG A 207 -10.99 -10.55 23.75
N LEU A 208 -11.64 -11.28 22.85
CA LEU A 208 -12.98 -11.02 22.35
C LEU A 208 -14.04 -11.49 23.34
#